data_fc6b4a07469cbe3d505dd24288ea7155
#
_entry.id   fc6b4a07469cbe3d505dd24288ea7155
#
_cell.length_a   1.000
_cell.length_b   1.000
_cell.length_c   1.000
_cell.angle_alpha   90.00
_cell.angle_beta   90.00
_cell.angle_gamma   90.00
#
_symmetry.space_group_name_H-M   'P 1'
#
loop_
_entity.id
_entity.type
_entity.pdbx_description
1 polymer ?
#
loop_
_entity_poly.entity_id
_entity_poly.type
_entity_poly.pdbx_seq_one_letter_code
_entity_poly.pdbx_strand_id
1 'polypeptide(L)'
;MSCTCYNESNSVFQSGERAVITTFLDVSEMVVLKNALQKAEEGNRAKSSFLFAMSHDLRTPMNAIIGYAELMERHWGDNELTTNYLHKLKGASQFLLALIGNVLEIARIESGKETLNEAPWNLKKINDTLEIVLDREILNKQLHVARNIEIQHADVYCDSLKIQEIIMNLVSNAIKYTPDGGKIDVDIEEMEAVGEDSIILRICVSDTGIGISQKYIPHIFEAFTREKNSSESGIMGTGLGLRIVKSFVDLMDGSVIVQSEPGKGSSFIVEIPCRIVSEEERIDQAEQSMPENFLKCKRILLVEDNELNVEIARTILQDVQAEVEVAADGAIAVAMLQKAPVGYYDVILMDIQMPKMNGYQATEAIRKLPDERAQVPIIAMTANAFEEDRTGGVCSRNG
;
A
#
# COMPACT_ATOMS: atom_id res chain seq x y z
N MET A 1 -15.91 -31.50 24.07
CA MET A 1 -17.11 -30.64 23.92
C MET A 1 -17.67 -30.39 25.31
N SER A 2 -17.57 -29.19 25.86
CA SER A 2 -18.20 -28.84 27.17
C SER A 2 -19.63 -28.41 26.87
N CYS A 3 -20.60 -29.20 27.31
CA CYS A 3 -22.02 -28.83 27.27
C CYS A 3 -22.29 -27.75 28.32
N THR A 4 -22.87 -26.63 27.94
CA THR A 4 -23.30 -25.59 28.86
C THR A 4 -24.79 -25.84 29.17
N CYS A 5 -25.11 -26.30 30.37
CA CYS A 5 -26.47 -26.59 30.76
C CYS A 5 -27.01 -25.52 31.70
N TYR A 6 -28.24 -25.10 31.50
CA TYR A 6 -28.99 -24.26 32.42
C TYR A 6 -29.89 -25.17 33.30
N ASN A 7 -29.89 -24.95 34.63
CA ASN A 7 -30.65 -25.75 35.55
C ASN A 7 -31.82 -24.92 36.15
N GLU A 8 -33.05 -25.32 35.87
CA GLU A 8 -34.25 -24.75 36.46
C GLU A 8 -34.93 -25.82 37.33
N SER A 9 -35.10 -25.57 38.64
CA SER A 9 -35.75 -26.50 39.54
C SER A 9 -37.13 -25.99 39.93
N ASN A 10 -38.16 -26.68 39.51
CA ASN A 10 -39.54 -26.42 39.93
C ASN A 10 -40.00 -27.48 40.93
N SER A 11 -40.59 -27.03 42.07
CA SER A 11 -41.17 -27.94 43.09
C SER A 11 -42.63 -28.15 42.78
N VAL A 12 -43.03 -29.40 42.57
CA VAL A 12 -44.43 -29.80 42.37
C VAL A 12 -44.89 -30.62 43.56
N PHE A 13 -46.09 -30.31 44.09
CA PHE A 13 -46.73 -31.06 45.17
C PHE A 13 -47.84 -31.94 44.56
N GLN A 14 -47.73 -33.25 44.69
CA GLN A 14 -48.79 -34.19 44.36
C GLN A 14 -48.91 -35.21 45.51
N SER A 15 -50.14 -35.40 46.00
CA SER A 15 -50.44 -36.40 47.07
C SER A 15 -49.60 -36.34 48.35
N GLY A 16 -49.14 -35.13 48.79
CA GLY A 16 -48.43 -34.99 50.07
C GLY A 16 -46.94 -35.28 50.05
N GLU A 17 -46.40 -35.74 48.94
CA GLU A 17 -44.95 -35.92 48.73
C GLU A 17 -44.33 -34.80 47.88
N ARG A 18 -43.13 -34.41 48.28
CA ARG A 18 -42.39 -33.34 47.62
C ARG A 18 -41.53 -33.94 46.51
N ALA A 19 -41.92 -33.69 45.25
CA ALA A 19 -41.07 -34.03 44.11
C ALA A 19 -40.36 -32.80 43.55
N VAL A 20 -39.09 -32.92 43.25
CA VAL A 20 -38.30 -31.88 42.55
C VAL A 20 -38.06 -32.35 41.13
N ILE A 21 -38.65 -31.67 40.18
CA ILE A 21 -38.37 -31.88 38.76
C ILE A 21 -37.26 -30.91 38.32
N THR A 22 -36.13 -31.47 37.93
CA THR A 22 -35.00 -30.69 37.37
C THR A 22 -34.99 -30.89 35.85
N THR A 23 -35.20 -29.80 35.16
CA THR A 23 -35.12 -29.77 33.68
C THR A 23 -33.75 -29.25 33.26
N PHE A 24 -33.04 -29.99 32.45
CA PHE A 24 -31.78 -29.55 31.84
C PHE A 24 -32.07 -29.14 30.40
N LEU A 25 -31.74 -27.89 30.09
CA LEU A 25 -31.81 -27.37 28.71
C LEU A 25 -30.39 -27.29 28.16
N ASP A 26 -30.16 -27.91 27.02
CA ASP A 26 -28.90 -27.69 26.28
C ASP A 26 -28.98 -26.33 25.57
N VAL A 27 -28.17 -25.40 26.06
CA VAL A 27 -28.10 -24.02 25.48
C VAL A 27 -26.84 -23.80 24.64
N SER A 28 -26.12 -24.86 24.31
CA SER A 28 -24.84 -24.77 23.58
C SER A 28 -25.02 -24.07 22.23
N GLU A 29 -26.04 -24.41 21.45
CA GLU A 29 -26.33 -23.74 20.19
C GLU A 29 -26.71 -22.26 20.37
N MET A 30 -27.48 -21.95 21.41
CA MET A 30 -27.89 -20.58 21.72
C MET A 30 -26.68 -19.70 22.10
N VAL A 31 -25.72 -20.23 22.83
CA VAL A 31 -24.48 -19.53 23.19
C VAL A 31 -23.62 -19.28 21.96
N VAL A 32 -23.46 -20.29 21.09
CA VAL A 32 -22.74 -20.16 19.82
C VAL A 32 -23.38 -19.08 18.94
N LEU A 33 -24.71 -19.13 18.77
CA LEU A 33 -25.44 -18.16 17.95
C LEU A 33 -25.36 -16.74 18.54
N LYS A 34 -25.50 -16.61 19.85
CA LYS A 34 -25.37 -15.32 20.55
C LYS A 34 -23.95 -14.71 20.35
N ASN A 35 -22.92 -15.55 20.49
CA ASN A 35 -21.54 -15.11 20.27
C ASN A 35 -21.29 -14.70 18.80
N ALA A 36 -21.85 -15.45 17.84
CA ALA A 36 -21.78 -15.12 16.42
C ALA A 36 -22.51 -13.79 16.11
N LEU A 37 -23.70 -13.60 16.67
CA LEU A 37 -24.46 -12.36 16.52
C LEU A 37 -23.70 -11.15 17.13
N GLN A 38 -23.17 -11.32 18.32
CA GLN A 38 -22.39 -10.27 18.98
C GLN A 38 -21.16 -9.86 18.14
N LYS A 39 -20.40 -10.84 17.62
CA LYS A 39 -19.28 -10.58 16.71
C LYS A 39 -19.72 -9.86 15.44
N ALA A 40 -20.84 -10.24 14.86
CA ALA A 40 -21.40 -9.58 13.67
C ALA A 40 -21.83 -8.13 13.96
N GLU A 41 -22.45 -7.88 15.12
CA GLU A 41 -22.83 -6.53 15.55
C GLU A 41 -21.60 -5.65 15.83
N GLU A 42 -20.59 -6.18 16.51
CA GLU A 42 -19.31 -5.49 16.75
C GLU A 42 -18.63 -5.14 15.44
N GLY A 43 -18.57 -6.08 14.48
CA GLY A 43 -18.03 -5.83 13.15
C GLY A 43 -18.81 -4.76 12.38
N ASN A 44 -20.15 -4.75 12.46
CA ASN A 44 -20.96 -3.73 11.79
C ASN A 44 -20.81 -2.34 12.44
N ARG A 45 -20.69 -2.28 13.76
CA ARG A 45 -20.40 -1.02 14.48
C ARG A 45 -19.02 -0.49 14.11
N ALA A 46 -18.00 -1.35 14.07
CA ALA A 46 -16.66 -0.96 13.64
C ALA A 46 -16.66 -0.41 12.21
N LYS A 47 -17.37 -1.07 11.27
CA LYS A 47 -17.51 -0.62 9.88
C LYS A 47 -18.22 0.74 9.77
N SER A 48 -19.28 0.96 10.57
CA SER A 48 -20.01 2.24 10.57
C SER A 48 -19.14 3.36 11.14
N SER A 49 -18.39 3.09 12.22
CA SER A 49 -17.42 4.02 12.82
C SER A 49 -16.31 4.38 11.84
N PHE A 50 -15.82 3.39 11.10
CA PHE A 50 -14.84 3.55 10.02
C PHE A 50 -15.32 4.53 8.94
N LEU A 51 -16.53 4.31 8.40
CA LEU A 51 -17.10 5.19 7.37
C LEU A 51 -17.34 6.63 7.86
N PHE A 52 -17.73 6.79 9.13
CA PHE A 52 -17.92 8.11 9.72
C PHE A 52 -16.58 8.85 9.87
N ALA A 53 -15.55 8.18 10.41
CA ALA A 53 -14.22 8.75 10.57
C ALA A 53 -13.60 9.11 9.20
N MET A 54 -13.71 8.23 8.21
CA MET A 54 -13.31 8.50 6.82
C MET A 54 -13.95 9.77 6.26
N SER A 55 -15.28 9.90 6.41
CA SER A 55 -16.00 11.06 5.87
C SER A 55 -15.52 12.37 6.49
N HIS A 56 -15.16 12.34 7.78
CA HIS A 56 -14.60 13.50 8.47
C HIS A 56 -13.19 13.82 7.95
N ASP A 57 -12.33 12.81 7.85
CA ASP A 57 -10.92 12.98 7.50
C ASP A 57 -10.70 13.32 6.01
N LEU A 58 -11.63 12.90 5.13
CA LEU A 58 -11.67 13.35 3.73
C LEU A 58 -12.16 14.81 3.60
N ARG A 59 -13.11 15.22 4.44
CA ARG A 59 -13.69 16.58 4.38
C ARG A 59 -12.66 17.65 4.74
N THR A 60 -11.79 17.39 5.70
CA THR A 60 -10.80 18.36 6.19
C THR A 60 -9.83 18.82 5.10
N PRO A 61 -9.08 17.94 4.40
CA PRO A 61 -8.22 18.35 3.29
C PRO A 61 -9.00 18.92 2.11
N MET A 62 -10.19 18.42 1.83
CA MET A 62 -11.04 18.95 0.77
C MET A 62 -11.44 20.41 1.04
N ASN A 63 -11.86 20.73 2.27
CA ASN A 63 -12.15 22.11 2.66
C ASN A 63 -10.90 23.00 2.62
N ALA A 64 -9.73 22.47 2.97
CA ALA A 64 -8.46 23.19 2.85
C ALA A 64 -8.12 23.51 1.39
N ILE A 65 -8.29 22.55 0.46
CA ILE A 65 -8.10 22.76 -0.98
C ILE A 65 -9.01 23.89 -1.48
N ILE A 66 -10.31 23.82 -1.18
CA ILE A 66 -11.28 24.86 -1.59
C ILE A 66 -10.89 26.20 -0.99
N GLY A 67 -10.62 26.25 0.33
CA GLY A 67 -10.27 27.49 1.01
C GLY A 67 -8.99 28.15 0.50
N TYR A 68 -7.93 27.35 0.19
CA TYR A 68 -6.72 27.91 -0.40
C TYR A 68 -6.93 28.37 -1.84
N ALA A 69 -7.77 27.70 -2.63
CA ALA A 69 -8.14 28.14 -3.97
C ALA A 69 -8.86 29.49 -3.91
N GLU A 70 -9.85 29.67 -3.02
CA GLU A 70 -10.55 30.95 -2.81
C GLU A 70 -9.61 32.06 -2.33
N LEU A 71 -8.64 31.73 -1.46
CA LEU A 71 -7.62 32.69 -1.01
C LEU A 71 -6.69 33.10 -2.15
N MET A 72 -6.32 32.21 -3.04
CA MET A 72 -5.55 32.53 -4.23
C MET A 72 -6.32 33.47 -5.17
N GLU A 73 -7.61 33.22 -5.40
CA GLU A 73 -8.45 34.13 -6.20
C GLU A 73 -8.52 35.53 -5.63
N ARG A 74 -8.67 35.67 -4.29
CA ARG A 74 -8.74 36.97 -3.62
C ARG A 74 -7.43 37.75 -3.60
N HIS A 75 -6.28 37.04 -3.64
CA HIS A 75 -4.95 37.64 -3.60
C HIS A 75 -4.21 37.51 -4.92
N TRP A 76 -4.97 37.39 -6.02
CA TRP A 76 -4.41 37.30 -7.37
C TRP A 76 -3.60 38.56 -7.68
N GLY A 77 -2.29 38.37 -7.94
CA GLY A 77 -1.32 39.46 -8.17
C GLY A 77 -0.31 39.68 -7.04
N ASP A 78 -0.56 39.11 -5.85
CA ASP A 78 0.46 38.98 -4.81
C ASP A 78 1.18 37.63 -4.99
N ASN A 79 2.33 37.68 -5.64
CA ASN A 79 3.08 36.45 -6.00
C ASN A 79 3.52 35.64 -4.77
N GLU A 80 3.86 36.27 -3.66
CA GLU A 80 4.35 35.58 -2.47
C GLU A 80 3.21 34.84 -1.76
N LEU A 81 2.09 35.52 -1.54
CA LEU A 81 0.90 34.90 -0.94
C LEU A 81 0.31 33.81 -1.82
N THR A 82 0.21 34.06 -3.13
CA THR A 82 -0.31 33.08 -4.11
C THR A 82 0.55 31.82 -4.13
N THR A 83 1.88 31.97 -4.15
CA THR A 83 2.81 30.84 -4.10
C THR A 83 2.67 30.03 -2.81
N ASN A 84 2.55 30.71 -1.66
CA ASN A 84 2.35 30.05 -0.37
C ASN A 84 1.02 29.27 -0.33
N TYR A 85 -0.09 29.85 -0.83
CA TYR A 85 -1.37 29.16 -0.89
C TYR A 85 -1.33 27.97 -1.88
N LEU A 86 -0.64 28.11 -3.02
CA LEU A 86 -0.44 27.00 -3.96
C LEU A 86 0.30 25.83 -3.31
N HIS A 87 1.36 26.10 -2.55
CA HIS A 87 2.08 25.05 -1.81
C HIS A 87 1.17 24.33 -0.80
N LYS A 88 0.35 25.09 -0.05
CA LYS A 88 -0.59 24.51 0.92
C LYS A 88 -1.69 23.72 0.24
N LEU A 89 -2.23 24.20 -0.89
CA LEU A 89 -3.21 23.50 -1.71
C LEU A 89 -2.63 22.17 -2.22
N LYS A 90 -1.41 22.20 -2.79
CA LYS A 90 -0.71 20.99 -3.27
C LYS A 90 -0.52 19.99 -2.13
N GLY A 91 -0.08 20.43 -0.95
CA GLY A 91 0.06 19.57 0.22
C GLY A 91 -1.25 18.93 0.67
N ALA A 92 -2.35 19.73 0.70
CA ALA A 92 -3.67 19.21 1.04
C ALA A 92 -4.20 18.19 0.01
N SER A 93 -3.93 18.42 -1.28
CA SER A 93 -4.30 17.49 -2.37
C SER A 93 -3.52 16.17 -2.28
N GLN A 94 -2.21 16.23 -2.06
CA GLN A 94 -1.37 15.05 -1.86
C GLN A 94 -1.82 14.24 -0.65
N PHE A 95 -2.16 14.91 0.46
CA PHE A 95 -2.67 14.25 1.65
C PHE A 95 -4.03 13.56 1.38
N LEU A 96 -4.92 14.19 0.61
CA LEU A 96 -6.20 13.60 0.23
C LEU A 96 -6.02 12.36 -0.65
N LEU A 97 -5.10 12.41 -1.63
CA LEU A 97 -4.79 11.26 -2.48
C LEU A 97 -4.23 10.09 -1.68
N ALA A 98 -3.30 10.36 -0.75
CA ALA A 98 -2.75 9.32 0.14
C ALA A 98 -3.85 8.70 1.03
N LEU A 99 -4.79 9.52 1.55
CA LEU A 99 -5.94 9.03 2.31
C LEU A 99 -6.82 8.07 1.50
N ILE A 100 -7.16 8.47 0.26
CA ILE A 100 -7.98 7.64 -0.64
C ILE A 100 -7.25 6.33 -0.95
N GLY A 101 -5.96 6.40 -1.27
CA GLY A 101 -5.12 5.21 -1.52
C GLY A 101 -5.17 4.23 -0.35
N ASN A 102 -4.87 4.70 0.86
CA ASN A 102 -4.88 3.89 2.09
C ASN A 102 -6.24 3.23 2.37
N VAL A 103 -7.33 3.95 2.09
CA VAL A 103 -8.69 3.43 2.28
C VAL A 103 -9.00 2.32 1.28
N LEU A 104 -8.67 2.53 0.01
CA LEU A 104 -8.87 1.52 -1.03
C LEU A 104 -8.04 0.26 -0.75
N GLU A 105 -6.84 0.43 -0.24
CA GLU A 105 -5.96 -0.67 0.13
C GLU A 105 -6.52 -1.49 1.29
N ILE A 106 -6.96 -0.84 2.38
CA ILE A 106 -7.65 -1.53 3.48
C ILE A 106 -8.89 -2.27 2.97
N ALA A 107 -9.69 -1.65 2.09
CA ALA A 107 -10.88 -2.29 1.55
C ALA A 107 -10.55 -3.52 0.70
N ARG A 108 -9.45 -3.51 -0.06
CA ARG A 108 -8.95 -4.68 -0.81
C ARG A 108 -8.54 -5.82 0.12
N ILE A 109 -7.76 -5.50 1.16
CA ILE A 109 -7.30 -6.47 2.16
C ILE A 109 -8.50 -7.09 2.89
N GLU A 110 -9.45 -6.28 3.39
CA GLU A 110 -10.63 -6.77 4.11
C GLU A 110 -11.58 -7.61 3.24
N SER A 111 -11.62 -7.33 1.94
CA SER A 111 -12.39 -8.15 0.98
C SER A 111 -11.71 -9.46 0.59
N GLY A 112 -10.47 -9.71 1.06
CA GLY A 112 -9.68 -10.88 0.67
C GLY A 112 -9.25 -10.88 -0.80
N LYS A 113 -9.31 -9.74 -1.46
CA LYS A 113 -8.89 -9.58 -2.87
C LYS A 113 -7.42 -9.21 -3.01
N GLU A 114 -6.78 -8.80 -1.92
CA GLU A 114 -5.36 -8.50 -1.93
C GLU A 114 -4.56 -9.81 -1.94
N THR A 115 -3.66 -9.92 -2.90
CA THR A 115 -2.77 -11.08 -3.05
C THR A 115 -1.32 -10.63 -2.96
N LEU A 116 -0.44 -11.52 -2.47
CA LEU A 116 0.99 -11.27 -2.49
C LEU A 116 1.53 -11.44 -3.92
N ASN A 117 2.32 -10.49 -4.34
CA ASN A 117 3.09 -10.58 -5.58
C ASN A 117 4.56 -10.86 -5.24
N GLU A 118 4.82 -12.08 -4.81
CA GLU A 118 6.18 -12.51 -4.44
C GLU A 118 7.05 -12.65 -5.68
N ALA A 119 8.15 -11.93 -5.68
CA ALA A 119 9.17 -11.98 -6.71
C ALA A 119 10.56 -11.96 -6.07
N PRO A 120 11.60 -12.47 -6.77
CA PRO A 120 12.97 -12.34 -6.31
C PRO A 120 13.33 -10.86 -6.14
N TRP A 121 13.79 -10.51 -4.96
CA TRP A 121 14.19 -9.15 -4.63
C TRP A 121 15.44 -9.11 -3.77
N ASN A 122 16.30 -8.14 -4.06
CA ASN A 122 17.53 -7.94 -3.30
C ASN A 122 17.27 -7.04 -2.09
N LEU A 123 17.37 -7.60 -0.89
CA LEU A 123 17.09 -6.89 0.37
C LEU A 123 18.01 -5.69 0.60
N LYS A 124 19.20 -5.63 -0.02
CA LYS A 124 20.09 -4.45 0.09
C LYS A 124 19.47 -3.19 -0.50
N LYS A 125 18.50 -3.32 -1.43
CA LYS A 125 17.73 -2.19 -1.97
C LYS A 125 16.83 -1.50 -0.93
N ILE A 126 16.63 -2.09 0.24
CA ILE A 126 15.96 -1.42 1.37
C ILE A 126 16.68 -0.13 1.75
N ASN A 127 18.03 -0.11 1.64
CA ASN A 127 18.79 1.10 1.92
C ASN A 127 18.38 2.28 1.03
N ASP A 128 18.13 2.04 -0.26
CA ASP A 128 17.70 3.07 -1.21
C ASP A 128 16.34 3.65 -0.80
N THR A 129 15.42 2.79 -0.35
CA THR A 129 14.12 3.21 0.20
C THR A 129 14.27 4.10 1.43
N LEU A 130 15.17 3.73 2.34
CA LEU A 130 15.45 4.51 3.55
C LEU A 130 16.07 5.87 3.23
N GLU A 131 16.96 5.98 2.24
CA GLU A 131 17.55 7.24 1.82
C GLU A 131 16.49 8.22 1.33
N ILE A 132 15.57 7.78 0.48
CA ILE A 132 14.49 8.62 -0.07
C ILE A 132 13.62 9.24 1.04
N VAL A 133 13.33 8.47 2.10
CA VAL A 133 12.45 8.92 3.20
C VAL A 133 13.15 9.84 4.16
N LEU A 134 14.42 9.54 4.45
CA LEU A 134 15.12 10.15 5.56
C LEU A 134 15.75 11.50 5.22
N ASP A 135 16.22 11.71 3.99
CA ASP A 135 17.05 12.86 3.63
C ASP A 135 16.39 14.23 3.84
N ARG A 136 15.11 14.35 3.56
CA ARG A 136 14.41 15.63 3.61
C ARG A 136 13.93 16.04 5.01
N GLU A 137 13.49 15.06 5.79
CA GLU A 137 12.87 15.29 7.10
C GLU A 137 13.91 15.37 8.22
N ILE A 138 15.04 14.65 8.08
CA ILE A 138 16.17 14.70 9.02
C ILE A 138 16.73 16.11 9.12
N LEU A 139 16.92 16.77 7.97
CA LEU A 139 17.48 18.14 7.93
C LEU A 139 16.54 19.15 8.59
N ASN A 140 15.23 19.01 8.41
CA ASN A 140 14.23 19.93 8.96
C ASN A 140 14.11 19.84 10.47
N LYS A 141 14.18 18.64 11.04
CA LYS A 141 14.01 18.38 12.49
C LYS A 141 15.33 18.14 13.24
N GLN A 142 16.48 18.18 12.56
CA GLN A 142 17.79 17.87 13.15
C GLN A 142 17.83 16.52 13.87
N LEU A 143 17.19 15.50 13.29
CA LEU A 143 17.12 14.16 13.87
C LEU A 143 18.45 13.42 13.72
N HIS A 144 18.80 12.62 14.72
CA HIS A 144 19.91 11.69 14.65
C HIS A 144 19.40 10.32 14.22
N VAL A 145 19.73 9.90 12.99
CA VAL A 145 19.27 8.61 12.46
C VAL A 145 20.45 7.66 12.33
N ALA A 146 20.37 6.52 12.99
CA ALA A 146 21.27 5.40 12.80
C ALA A 146 20.57 4.30 11.98
N ARG A 147 21.32 3.68 11.07
CA ARG A 147 20.86 2.58 10.22
C ARG A 147 21.85 1.44 10.34
N ASN A 148 21.34 0.25 10.62
CA ASN A 148 22.10 -0.98 10.63
C ASN A 148 21.39 -2.03 9.78
N ILE A 149 22.09 -2.62 8.80
CA ILE A 149 21.54 -3.63 7.89
C ILE A 149 22.47 -4.82 7.90
N GLU A 150 22.06 -5.88 8.59
CA GLU A 150 22.81 -7.14 8.74
C GLU A 150 22.07 -8.27 8.01
N ILE A 151 22.43 -8.47 6.73
CA ILE A 151 21.80 -9.45 5.83
C ILE A 151 22.88 -10.33 5.22
N GLN A 152 22.75 -11.65 5.38
CA GLN A 152 23.63 -12.67 4.79
C GLN A 152 23.10 -13.11 3.41
N HIS A 153 21.78 -13.42 3.33
CA HIS A 153 21.12 -13.82 2.09
C HIS A 153 20.42 -12.62 1.48
N ALA A 154 21.12 -11.95 0.54
CA ALA A 154 20.59 -10.72 -0.05
C ALA A 154 19.35 -10.94 -0.92
N ASP A 155 19.26 -12.05 -1.65
CA ASP A 155 18.20 -12.31 -2.61
C ASP A 155 17.16 -13.28 -2.05
N VAL A 156 15.93 -12.79 -1.88
CA VAL A 156 14.81 -13.55 -1.32
C VAL A 156 13.54 -13.36 -2.17
N TYR A 157 12.63 -14.32 -2.10
CA TYR A 157 11.27 -14.15 -2.61
C TYR A 157 10.43 -13.39 -1.59
N CYS A 158 9.91 -12.25 -1.98
CA CYS A 158 9.00 -11.44 -1.17
C CYS A 158 8.22 -10.46 -2.05
N ASP A 159 7.17 -9.87 -1.49
CA ASP A 159 6.53 -8.70 -2.09
C ASP A 159 7.27 -7.43 -1.68
N SER A 160 8.20 -7.00 -2.54
CA SER A 160 9.07 -5.87 -2.27
C SER A 160 8.32 -4.56 -2.03
N LEU A 161 7.19 -4.34 -2.72
CA LEU A 161 6.38 -3.13 -2.57
C LEU A 161 5.75 -3.06 -1.18
N LYS A 162 5.19 -4.17 -0.70
CA LYS A 162 4.58 -4.22 0.62
C LYS A 162 5.63 -4.09 1.75
N ILE A 163 6.81 -4.71 1.58
CA ILE A 163 7.92 -4.51 2.54
C ILE A 163 8.36 -3.04 2.59
N GLN A 164 8.54 -2.41 1.43
CA GLN A 164 8.89 -1.00 1.36
C GLN A 164 7.81 -0.13 2.02
N GLU A 165 6.54 -0.41 1.82
CA GLU A 165 5.44 0.33 2.43
C GLU A 165 5.36 0.14 3.94
N ILE A 166 5.63 -1.06 4.46
CA ILE A 166 5.80 -1.31 5.90
C ILE A 166 6.89 -0.39 6.47
N ILE A 167 8.08 -0.39 5.85
CA ILE A 167 9.21 0.43 6.29
C ILE A 167 8.86 1.92 6.24
N MET A 168 8.25 2.40 5.14
CA MET A 168 7.81 3.77 4.97
C MET A 168 6.84 4.21 6.07
N ASN A 169 5.85 3.39 6.40
CA ASN A 169 4.88 3.68 7.45
C ASN A 169 5.52 3.74 8.84
N LEU A 170 6.42 2.82 9.16
CA LEU A 170 7.11 2.80 10.45
C LEU A 170 8.08 3.98 10.60
N VAL A 171 8.92 4.24 9.60
CA VAL A 171 9.91 5.32 9.62
C VAL A 171 9.23 6.69 9.60
N SER A 172 8.20 6.90 8.79
CA SER A 172 7.45 8.15 8.78
C SER A 172 6.74 8.43 10.12
N ASN A 173 6.25 7.39 10.80
CA ASN A 173 5.72 7.53 12.16
C ASN A 173 6.82 7.91 13.16
N ALA A 174 7.99 7.26 13.12
CA ALA A 174 9.12 7.61 13.97
C ALA A 174 9.54 9.08 13.78
N ILE A 175 9.72 9.55 12.54
CA ILE A 175 10.02 10.94 12.23
C ILE A 175 8.94 11.90 12.77
N LYS A 176 7.70 11.55 12.58
CA LYS A 176 6.55 12.36 12.93
C LYS A 176 6.42 12.58 14.44
N TYR A 177 6.61 11.54 15.23
CA TYR A 177 6.40 11.55 16.68
C TYR A 177 7.66 11.82 17.49
N THR A 178 8.83 11.89 16.85
CA THR A 178 10.09 12.28 17.48
C THR A 178 10.21 13.81 17.47
N PRO A 179 10.48 14.46 18.60
CA PRO A 179 10.75 15.91 18.65
C PRO A 179 12.08 16.24 17.98
N ASP A 180 12.29 17.54 17.70
CA ASP A 180 13.49 18.05 17.10
C ASP A 180 14.74 17.67 17.95
N GLY A 181 15.81 17.24 17.29
CA GLY A 181 17.03 16.74 17.92
C GLY A 181 16.93 15.34 18.53
N GLY A 182 15.81 14.65 18.35
CA GLY A 182 15.63 13.27 18.82
C GLY A 182 16.39 12.23 17.97
N LYS A 183 16.29 10.95 18.38
CA LYS A 183 17.01 9.84 17.75
C LYS A 183 16.03 8.84 17.17
N ILE A 184 16.39 8.30 15.99
CA ILE A 184 15.70 7.18 15.33
C ILE A 184 16.75 6.14 14.96
N ASP A 185 16.52 4.89 15.35
CA ASP A 185 17.32 3.74 14.98
C ASP A 185 16.49 2.81 14.07
N VAL A 186 17.05 2.42 12.93
CA VAL A 186 16.46 1.48 11.98
C VAL A 186 17.43 0.30 11.84
N ASP A 187 17.04 -0.82 12.42
CA ASP A 187 17.81 -2.06 12.36
C ASP A 187 17.07 -3.07 11.48
N ILE A 188 17.77 -3.64 10.51
CA ILE A 188 17.25 -4.67 9.60
C ILE A 188 18.18 -5.85 9.68
N GLU A 189 17.67 -6.94 10.18
CA GLU A 189 18.44 -8.15 10.49
C GLU A 189 17.83 -9.37 9.83
N GLU A 190 18.70 -10.26 9.40
CA GLU A 190 18.33 -11.61 9.02
C GLU A 190 18.44 -12.54 10.24
N MET A 191 17.36 -13.29 10.48
CA MET A 191 17.33 -14.30 11.52
C MET A 191 17.14 -15.69 10.94
N GLU A 192 17.63 -16.69 11.63
CA GLU A 192 17.42 -18.10 11.25
C GLU A 192 15.91 -18.45 11.32
N ALA A 193 15.41 -19.05 10.24
CA ALA A 193 14.07 -19.62 10.19
C ALA A 193 14.10 -21.13 10.42
N VAL A 194 12.91 -21.72 10.61
CA VAL A 194 12.76 -23.18 10.67
C VAL A 194 12.75 -23.73 9.25
N GLY A 195 13.94 -24.01 8.69
CA GLY A 195 14.14 -24.57 7.35
C GLY A 195 15.42 -24.04 6.70
N GLU A 196 16.06 -24.85 5.86
CA GLU A 196 17.34 -24.48 5.22
C GLU A 196 17.18 -23.43 4.11
N ASP A 197 15.98 -23.31 3.51
CA ASP A 197 15.70 -22.43 2.38
C ASP A 197 14.90 -21.16 2.74
N SER A 198 14.86 -20.81 4.03
CA SER A 198 14.09 -19.67 4.50
C SER A 198 14.79 -18.87 5.58
N ILE A 199 14.50 -17.59 5.64
CA ILE A 199 14.95 -16.66 6.68
C ILE A 199 13.75 -15.93 7.30
N ILE A 200 13.99 -15.30 8.44
CA ILE A 200 13.07 -14.30 8.98
C ILE A 200 13.74 -12.94 8.81
N LEU A 201 13.13 -12.09 8.01
CA LEU A 201 13.50 -10.68 7.89
C LEU A 201 12.92 -9.92 9.07
N ARG A 202 13.78 -9.45 9.98
CA ARG A 202 13.40 -8.60 11.11
C ARG A 202 13.68 -7.15 10.76
N ILE A 203 12.67 -6.30 10.88
CA ILE A 203 12.73 -4.86 10.71
C ILE A 203 12.36 -4.23 12.06
N CYS A 204 13.29 -3.52 12.67
CA CYS A 204 13.09 -2.81 13.92
C CYS A 204 13.26 -1.29 13.71
N VAL A 205 12.22 -0.53 14.02
CA VAL A 205 12.25 0.94 13.98
C VAL A 205 12.01 1.45 15.39
N SER A 206 13.01 2.09 15.97
CA SER A 206 12.98 2.64 17.33
C SER A 206 13.12 4.14 17.30
N ASP A 207 12.36 4.86 18.11
CA ASP A 207 12.36 6.31 18.22
C ASP A 207 12.46 6.77 19.70
N THR A 208 12.95 7.97 19.91
CA THR A 208 12.96 8.65 21.22
C THR A 208 11.84 9.68 21.34
N GLY A 209 10.69 9.39 20.73
CA GLY A 209 9.54 10.28 20.66
C GLY A 209 8.68 10.31 21.91
N ILE A 210 7.45 10.76 21.73
CA ILE A 210 6.48 10.92 22.82
C ILE A 210 6.07 9.60 23.49
N GLY A 211 6.32 8.46 22.84
CA GLY A 211 5.88 7.15 23.29
C GLY A 211 4.37 6.97 23.27
N ILE A 212 3.91 5.78 23.65
CA ILE A 212 2.53 5.32 23.59
C ILE A 212 2.12 4.80 24.96
N SER A 213 0.93 5.16 25.44
CA SER A 213 0.46 4.66 26.74
C SER A 213 0.13 3.16 26.67
N GLN A 214 0.38 2.44 27.76
CA GLN A 214 0.09 1.01 27.87
C GLN A 214 -1.40 0.68 27.62
N LYS A 215 -2.29 1.61 27.91
CA LYS A 215 -3.73 1.46 27.67
C LYS A 215 -4.08 1.55 26.19
N TYR A 216 -3.26 2.25 25.39
CA TYR A 216 -3.52 2.48 23.96
C TYR A 216 -2.83 1.43 23.07
N ILE A 217 -1.74 0.79 23.53
CA ILE A 217 -1.02 -0.25 22.76
C ILE A 217 -1.95 -1.30 22.13
N PRO A 218 -2.98 -1.87 22.83
CA PRO A 218 -3.88 -2.83 22.21
C PRO A 218 -4.69 -2.30 21.03
N HIS A 219 -4.83 -0.98 20.90
CA HIS A 219 -5.68 -0.31 19.91
C HIS A 219 -4.91 0.36 18.78
N ILE A 220 -3.57 0.36 18.81
CA ILE A 220 -2.76 1.11 17.82
C ILE A 220 -2.89 0.62 16.38
N PHE A 221 -3.30 -0.61 16.19
CA PHE A 221 -3.55 -1.22 14.88
C PHE A 221 -5.01 -1.12 14.43
N GLU A 222 -5.88 -0.52 15.21
CA GLU A 222 -7.25 -0.23 14.79
C GLU A 222 -7.26 0.97 13.86
N ALA A 223 -8.07 0.90 12.81
CA ALA A 223 -8.16 1.97 11.82
C ALA A 223 -8.72 3.28 12.43
N PHE A 224 -8.16 4.43 12.05
CA PHE A 224 -8.56 5.78 12.50
C PHE A 224 -8.46 6.02 14.00
N THR A 225 -7.77 5.17 14.74
CA THR A 225 -7.53 5.40 16.15
C THR A 225 -6.31 6.29 16.35
N ARG A 226 -6.39 7.19 17.31
CA ARG A 226 -5.29 8.08 17.71
C ARG A 226 -5.37 8.33 19.21
N GLU A 227 -4.24 8.32 19.88
CA GLU A 227 -4.19 8.69 21.27
C GLU A 227 -4.48 10.19 21.44
N LYS A 228 -5.27 10.59 22.44
CA LYS A 228 -5.70 11.98 22.65
C LYS A 228 -4.54 12.98 22.74
N ASN A 229 -3.44 12.58 23.36
CA ASN A 229 -2.23 13.41 23.48
C ASN A 229 -1.60 13.76 22.13
N SER A 230 -1.67 12.86 21.14
CA SER A 230 -1.17 13.12 19.79
C SER A 230 -2.11 14.04 18.97
N SER A 231 -3.39 14.08 19.33
CA SER A 231 -4.37 14.96 18.69
C SER A 231 -4.22 16.42 19.16
N GLU A 232 -3.82 16.63 20.42
CA GLU A 232 -3.58 17.95 21.01
C GLU A 232 -2.25 18.57 20.52
N SER A 233 -1.26 17.75 20.13
CA SER A 233 0.04 18.22 19.63
C SER A 233 0.01 18.76 18.19
N GLY A 234 -1.14 18.80 17.52
CA GLY A 234 -1.26 19.31 16.14
C GLY A 234 -0.61 18.43 15.06
N ILE A 235 -0.13 17.26 15.42
CA ILE A 235 0.53 16.33 14.50
C ILE A 235 -0.52 15.71 13.56
N MET A 236 -0.51 16.04 12.27
CA MET A 236 -1.43 15.48 11.28
C MET A 236 -1.12 14.02 10.96
N GLY A 237 -2.16 13.19 10.79
CA GLY A 237 -2.02 11.80 10.36
C GLY A 237 -3.37 11.10 10.26
N THR A 238 -3.43 10.11 9.38
CA THR A 238 -4.66 9.40 9.01
C THR A 238 -5.10 8.36 10.04
N GLY A 239 -4.17 7.87 10.89
CA GLY A 239 -4.42 6.72 11.76
C GLY A 239 -4.60 5.39 11.01
N LEU A 240 -4.18 5.33 9.74
CA LEU A 240 -4.30 4.15 8.89
C LEU A 240 -2.98 3.40 8.71
N GLY A 241 -1.83 4.10 8.78
CA GLY A 241 -0.53 3.50 8.46
C GLY A 241 -0.20 2.25 9.27
N LEU A 242 -0.42 2.25 10.60
CA LEU A 242 -0.18 1.06 11.42
C LEU A 242 -1.18 -0.08 11.15
N ARG A 243 -2.42 0.24 10.77
CA ARG A 243 -3.39 -0.75 10.32
C ARG A 243 -2.92 -1.44 9.04
N ILE A 244 -2.40 -0.67 8.08
CA ILE A 244 -1.81 -1.19 6.83
C ILE A 244 -0.62 -2.08 7.15
N VAL A 245 0.32 -1.62 8.00
CA VAL A 245 1.45 -2.43 8.46
C VAL A 245 0.97 -3.79 9.02
N LYS A 246 0.02 -3.77 9.95
CA LYS A 246 -0.52 -5.02 10.54
C LYS A 246 -1.13 -5.93 9.48
N SER A 247 -1.91 -5.36 8.54
CA SER A 247 -2.58 -6.12 7.51
C SER A 247 -1.58 -6.77 6.54
N PHE A 248 -0.52 -6.07 6.13
CA PHE A 248 0.52 -6.64 5.28
C PHE A 248 1.34 -7.70 5.99
N VAL A 249 1.71 -7.44 7.25
CA VAL A 249 2.44 -8.43 8.06
C VAL A 249 1.60 -9.71 8.22
N ASP A 250 0.30 -9.58 8.49
CA ASP A 250 -0.61 -10.73 8.58
C ASP A 250 -0.75 -11.47 7.24
N LEU A 251 -0.79 -10.73 6.12
CA LEU A 251 -0.86 -11.31 4.77
C LEU A 251 0.41 -12.10 4.41
N MET A 252 1.56 -11.70 4.95
CA MET A 252 2.86 -12.35 4.78
C MET A 252 3.17 -13.41 5.84
N ASP A 253 2.18 -13.84 6.63
CA ASP A 253 2.35 -14.79 7.74
C ASP A 253 3.42 -14.35 8.77
N GLY A 254 3.62 -13.03 8.90
CA GLY A 254 4.59 -12.42 9.79
C GLY A 254 4.02 -12.05 11.16
N SER A 255 4.85 -11.40 11.97
CA SER A 255 4.49 -10.88 13.28
C SER A 255 4.89 -9.41 13.44
N VAL A 256 4.11 -8.64 14.24
CA VAL A 256 4.46 -7.29 14.65
C VAL A 256 4.33 -7.13 16.14
N ILE A 257 5.40 -6.64 16.77
CA ILE A 257 5.50 -6.40 18.21
C ILE A 257 5.78 -4.91 18.44
N VAL A 258 5.17 -4.34 19.49
CA VAL A 258 5.36 -2.95 19.86
C VAL A 258 5.80 -2.86 21.31
N GLN A 259 6.87 -2.13 21.54
CA GLN A 259 7.38 -1.79 22.87
C GLN A 259 7.42 -0.27 22.97
N SER A 260 6.71 0.29 23.92
CA SER A 260 6.65 1.75 24.08
C SER A 260 6.36 2.14 25.51
N GLU A 261 6.92 3.30 25.90
CA GLU A 261 6.69 3.92 27.20
C GLU A 261 6.53 5.43 27.01
N PRO A 262 5.50 6.06 27.58
CA PRO A 262 5.29 7.49 27.46
C PRO A 262 6.53 8.31 27.86
N GLY A 263 6.96 9.21 26.99
CA GLY A 263 8.12 10.07 27.18
C GLY A 263 9.49 9.41 26.96
N LYS A 264 9.54 8.11 26.60
CA LYS A 264 10.79 7.41 26.29
C LYS A 264 10.90 7.00 24.82
N GLY A 265 9.79 7.02 24.09
CA GLY A 265 9.72 6.62 22.70
C GLY A 265 9.07 5.27 22.46
N SER A 266 9.17 4.79 21.23
CA SER A 266 8.55 3.54 20.79
C SER A 266 9.52 2.71 19.96
N SER A 267 9.35 1.39 19.98
CA SER A 267 10.04 0.43 19.11
C SER A 267 9.01 -0.49 18.48
N PHE A 268 9.00 -0.52 17.16
CA PHE A 268 8.17 -1.41 16.34
C PHE A 268 9.06 -2.47 15.73
N ILE A 269 8.76 -3.73 16.00
CA ILE A 269 9.50 -4.89 15.51
C ILE A 269 8.58 -5.69 14.61
N VAL A 270 8.95 -5.82 13.35
CA VAL A 270 8.24 -6.62 12.33
C VAL A 270 9.12 -7.78 11.94
N GLU A 271 8.55 -8.98 11.88
CA GLU A 271 9.21 -10.20 11.46
C GLU A 271 8.42 -10.83 10.31
N ILE A 272 9.08 -11.05 9.18
CA ILE A 272 8.47 -11.58 7.95
C ILE A 272 9.27 -12.79 7.49
N PRO A 273 8.63 -13.97 7.34
CA PRO A 273 9.29 -15.12 6.74
C PRO A 273 9.50 -14.87 5.24
N CYS A 274 10.72 -15.14 4.75
CA CYS A 274 11.07 -15.00 3.35
C CYS A 274 11.78 -16.27 2.87
N ARG A 275 11.50 -16.73 1.64
CA ARG A 275 12.21 -17.82 1.02
C ARG A 275 13.49 -17.31 0.35
N ILE A 276 14.60 -17.99 0.54
CA ILE A 276 15.88 -17.66 -0.11
C ILE A 276 15.79 -18.02 -1.60
N VAL A 277 16.34 -17.17 -2.46
CA VAL A 277 16.50 -17.48 -3.89
C VAL A 277 17.68 -18.44 -4.05
N SER A 278 17.43 -19.59 -4.63
CA SER A 278 18.49 -20.60 -4.86
C SER A 278 19.51 -20.11 -5.89
N GLU A 279 20.70 -20.70 -5.87
CA GLU A 279 21.77 -20.37 -6.84
C GLU A 279 21.34 -20.64 -8.29
N GLU A 280 20.55 -21.70 -8.52
CA GLU A 280 20.00 -22.05 -9.84
C GLU A 280 19.02 -20.98 -10.33
N GLU A 281 18.13 -20.51 -9.48
CA GLU A 281 17.16 -19.44 -9.78
C GLU A 281 17.84 -18.08 -10.03
N ARG A 282 19.00 -17.82 -9.40
CA ARG A 282 19.81 -16.61 -9.64
C ARG A 282 20.42 -16.60 -11.04
N ILE A 283 20.88 -17.74 -11.51
CA ILE A 283 21.51 -17.87 -12.85
C ILE A 283 20.44 -17.60 -13.92
N ASP A 284 19.26 -18.18 -13.79
CA ASP A 284 18.16 -17.96 -14.74
C ASP A 284 17.73 -16.48 -14.79
N GLN A 285 17.80 -15.77 -13.68
CA GLN A 285 17.48 -14.34 -13.64
C GLN A 285 18.59 -13.45 -14.20
N ALA A 286 19.84 -13.80 -13.99
CA ALA A 286 20.97 -13.07 -14.57
C ALA A 286 20.96 -13.12 -16.10
N GLU A 287 20.48 -14.22 -16.68
CA GLU A 287 20.27 -14.36 -18.13
C GLU A 287 19.07 -13.54 -18.64
N GLN A 288 18.09 -13.23 -17.78
CA GLN A 288 16.90 -12.44 -18.10
C GLN A 288 17.02 -10.95 -17.72
N SER A 289 18.05 -10.55 -16.98
CA SER A 289 18.26 -9.17 -16.59
C SER A 289 18.62 -8.32 -17.81
N MET A 290 17.74 -7.34 -18.12
CA MET A 290 18.02 -6.38 -19.19
C MET A 290 19.15 -5.44 -18.77
N PRO A 291 20.09 -5.09 -19.68
CA PRO A 291 21.12 -4.11 -19.39
C PRO A 291 20.52 -2.76 -19.01
N GLU A 292 21.13 -2.06 -18.05
CA GLU A 292 20.67 -0.72 -17.57
C GLU A 292 20.39 0.31 -18.67
N ASN A 293 20.93 0.13 -19.86
CA ASN A 293 20.77 1.01 -20.99
C ASN A 293 19.86 0.45 -22.10
N PHE A 294 18.98 -0.51 -21.79
CA PHE A 294 18.14 -1.19 -22.79
C PHE A 294 17.24 -0.24 -23.58
N LEU A 295 16.74 0.83 -22.96
CA LEU A 295 15.86 1.83 -23.60
C LEU A 295 16.61 2.93 -24.34
N LYS A 296 17.93 3.00 -24.24
CA LYS A 296 18.72 4.03 -24.91
C LYS A 296 18.58 3.95 -26.43
N CYS A 297 18.22 5.08 -27.05
CA CYS A 297 17.96 5.20 -28.48
C CYS A 297 16.80 4.33 -28.99
N LYS A 298 15.96 3.78 -28.12
CA LYS A 298 14.74 3.10 -28.50
C LYS A 298 13.65 4.09 -28.86
N ARG A 299 12.91 3.82 -29.93
CA ARG A 299 11.76 4.64 -30.33
C ARG A 299 10.49 4.09 -29.73
N ILE A 300 9.89 4.88 -28.86
CA ILE A 300 8.71 4.54 -28.08
C ILE A 300 7.52 5.37 -28.60
N LEU A 301 6.43 4.68 -28.94
CA LEU A 301 5.15 5.33 -29.17
C LEU A 301 4.36 5.34 -27.85
N LEU A 302 4.23 6.51 -27.24
CA LEU A 302 3.45 6.74 -26.03
C LEU A 302 2.02 7.10 -26.41
N VAL A 303 1.04 6.30 -25.99
CA VAL A 303 -0.38 6.52 -26.31
C VAL A 303 -1.11 6.81 -25.01
N GLU A 304 -1.48 8.08 -24.83
CA GLU A 304 -2.04 8.63 -23.59
C GLU A 304 -2.85 9.89 -23.92
N ASP A 305 -4.06 10.04 -23.39
CA ASP A 305 -4.94 11.15 -23.67
C ASP A 305 -4.81 12.32 -22.66
N ASN A 306 -4.23 12.08 -21.51
CA ASN A 306 -4.01 13.08 -20.49
C ASN A 306 -2.66 13.78 -20.67
N GLU A 307 -2.68 15.09 -20.95
CA GLU A 307 -1.48 15.90 -21.20
C GLU A 307 -0.48 15.85 -20.02
N LEU A 308 -0.96 15.77 -18.76
CA LEU A 308 -0.09 15.69 -17.58
C LEU A 308 0.63 14.34 -17.51
N ASN A 309 -0.08 13.25 -17.80
CA ASN A 309 0.52 11.91 -17.83
C ASN A 309 1.54 11.81 -18.97
N VAL A 310 1.23 12.39 -20.14
CA VAL A 310 2.16 12.50 -21.26
C VAL A 310 3.44 13.22 -20.86
N GLU A 311 3.35 14.36 -20.18
CA GLU A 311 4.52 15.14 -19.73
C GLU A 311 5.40 14.33 -18.78
N ILE A 312 4.78 13.66 -17.78
CA ILE A 312 5.48 12.83 -16.81
C ILE A 312 6.18 11.64 -17.49
N ALA A 313 5.43 10.86 -18.28
CA ALA A 313 5.98 9.69 -18.95
C ALA A 313 7.10 10.07 -19.96
N ARG A 314 6.91 11.15 -20.72
CA ARG A 314 7.92 11.66 -21.64
C ARG A 314 9.20 12.04 -20.91
N THR A 315 9.11 12.74 -19.77
CA THR A 315 10.28 13.15 -18.97
C THR A 315 11.06 11.92 -18.51
N ILE A 316 10.37 10.94 -17.91
CA ILE A 316 11.00 9.70 -17.42
C ILE A 316 11.70 8.93 -18.56
N LEU A 317 11.05 8.81 -19.71
CA LEU A 317 11.61 8.09 -20.86
C LEU A 317 12.78 8.84 -21.51
N GLN A 318 12.76 10.17 -21.51
CA GLN A 318 13.87 11.00 -21.99
C GLN A 318 15.09 10.95 -21.08
N ASP A 319 14.89 10.84 -19.77
CA ASP A 319 15.99 10.68 -18.78
C ASP A 319 16.79 9.39 -19.04
N VAL A 320 16.14 8.33 -19.54
CA VAL A 320 16.81 7.10 -19.99
C VAL A 320 17.22 7.13 -21.47
N GLN A 321 17.22 8.30 -22.10
CA GLN A 321 17.65 8.55 -23.47
C GLN A 321 16.84 7.78 -24.56
N ALA A 322 15.55 7.55 -24.31
CA ALA A 322 14.61 7.03 -25.31
C ALA A 322 14.07 8.15 -26.20
N GLU A 323 13.77 7.83 -27.47
CA GLU A 323 13.06 8.71 -28.39
C GLU A 323 11.55 8.48 -28.26
N VAL A 324 10.77 9.52 -27.89
CA VAL A 324 9.34 9.37 -27.58
C VAL A 324 8.49 10.18 -28.56
N GLU A 325 7.61 9.49 -29.27
CA GLU A 325 6.50 10.09 -30.02
C GLU A 325 5.17 9.84 -29.28
N VAL A 326 4.24 10.80 -29.36
CA VAL A 326 2.99 10.76 -28.59
C VAL A 326 1.79 10.67 -29.51
N ALA A 327 0.85 9.81 -29.16
CA ALA A 327 -0.49 9.73 -29.74
C ALA A 327 -1.54 9.98 -28.66
N ALA A 328 -2.46 10.92 -28.90
CA ALA A 328 -3.47 11.33 -27.91
C ALA A 328 -4.70 10.39 -27.83
N ASP A 329 -4.79 9.39 -28.70
CA ASP A 329 -5.81 8.34 -28.62
C ASP A 329 -5.38 7.09 -29.44
N GLY A 330 -6.09 5.97 -29.25
CA GLY A 330 -5.78 4.73 -29.96
C GLY A 330 -5.91 4.84 -31.48
N ALA A 331 -6.80 5.65 -32.03
CA ALA A 331 -6.99 5.82 -33.47
C ALA A 331 -5.79 6.56 -34.09
N ILE A 332 -5.27 7.57 -33.40
CA ILE A 332 -4.06 8.28 -33.79
C ILE A 332 -2.85 7.33 -33.76
N ALA A 333 -2.73 6.51 -32.71
CA ALA A 333 -1.66 5.52 -32.58
C ALA A 333 -1.64 4.54 -33.78
N VAL A 334 -2.79 3.97 -34.13
CA VAL A 334 -2.93 3.08 -35.29
C VAL A 334 -2.53 3.81 -36.61
N ALA A 335 -2.98 5.05 -36.77
CA ALA A 335 -2.66 5.84 -37.96
C ALA A 335 -1.16 6.21 -38.07
N MET A 336 -0.51 6.52 -36.96
CA MET A 336 0.93 6.77 -36.89
C MET A 336 1.72 5.51 -37.22
N LEU A 337 1.35 4.36 -36.66
CA LEU A 337 2.00 3.08 -36.93
C LEU A 337 1.84 2.65 -38.39
N GLN A 338 0.67 2.89 -38.99
CA GLN A 338 0.43 2.61 -40.43
C GLN A 338 1.30 3.45 -41.36
N LYS A 339 1.59 4.70 -41.00
CA LYS A 339 2.42 5.61 -41.79
C LYS A 339 3.92 5.39 -41.56
N ALA A 340 4.30 4.89 -40.43
CA ALA A 340 5.70 4.65 -40.09
C ALA A 340 6.28 3.48 -40.90
N PRO A 341 7.58 3.47 -41.21
CA PRO A 341 8.25 2.31 -41.76
C PRO A 341 8.13 1.09 -40.82
N VAL A 342 8.22 -0.12 -41.38
CA VAL A 342 8.30 -1.34 -40.61
C VAL A 342 9.52 -1.30 -39.67
N GLY A 343 9.36 -1.63 -38.42
CA GLY A 343 10.43 -1.58 -37.40
C GLY A 343 10.80 -0.17 -36.92
N TYR A 344 9.99 0.85 -37.23
CA TYR A 344 10.25 2.22 -36.78
C TYR A 344 10.09 2.39 -35.25
N TYR A 345 9.05 1.82 -34.68
CA TYR A 345 8.86 1.80 -33.21
C TYR A 345 9.34 0.48 -32.63
N ASP A 346 10.13 0.56 -31.57
CA ASP A 346 10.61 -0.60 -30.82
C ASP A 346 9.55 -1.12 -29.86
N VAL A 347 8.72 -0.23 -29.27
CA VAL A 347 7.67 -0.57 -28.30
C VAL A 347 6.58 0.50 -28.31
N ILE A 348 5.36 0.09 -27.99
CA ILE A 348 4.21 0.97 -27.77
C ILE A 348 3.82 0.90 -26.29
N LEU A 349 3.77 2.04 -25.62
CA LEU A 349 3.17 2.18 -24.31
C LEU A 349 1.73 2.67 -24.49
N MET A 350 0.76 1.87 -24.10
CA MET A 350 -0.65 2.06 -24.44
C MET A 350 -1.52 2.21 -23.21
N ASP A 351 -2.11 3.39 -22.99
CA ASP A 351 -3.15 3.52 -21.98
C ASP A 351 -4.39 2.70 -22.37
N ILE A 352 -4.97 2.03 -21.39
CA ILE A 352 -6.17 1.21 -21.58
C ILE A 352 -7.41 2.10 -21.71
N GLN A 353 -7.51 3.16 -20.90
CA GLN A 353 -8.73 3.99 -20.78
C GLN A 353 -8.60 5.30 -21.50
N MET A 354 -8.86 5.30 -22.81
CA MET A 354 -8.84 6.50 -23.63
C MET A 354 -10.19 6.75 -24.33
N PRO A 355 -10.53 8.02 -24.64
CA PRO A 355 -11.71 8.36 -25.44
C PRO A 355 -11.57 7.89 -26.90
N LYS A 356 -12.70 7.74 -27.60
CA LYS A 356 -12.85 7.33 -29.00
C LYS A 356 -12.42 5.89 -29.27
N MET A 357 -11.16 5.53 -29.10
CA MET A 357 -10.60 4.19 -29.27
C MET A 357 -9.75 3.86 -28.03
N ASN A 358 -10.20 2.92 -27.24
CA ASN A 358 -9.46 2.47 -26.06
C ASN A 358 -8.27 1.59 -26.42
N GLY A 359 -7.38 1.32 -25.45
CA GLY A 359 -6.15 0.57 -25.68
C GLY A 359 -6.37 -0.85 -26.20
N TYR A 360 -7.44 -1.53 -25.78
CA TYR A 360 -7.76 -2.87 -26.29
C TYR A 360 -8.16 -2.84 -27.75
N GLN A 361 -9.01 -1.90 -28.15
CA GLN A 361 -9.43 -1.72 -29.53
C GLN A 361 -8.26 -1.31 -30.44
N ALA A 362 -7.38 -0.44 -29.94
CA ALA A 362 -6.16 -0.03 -30.65
C ALA A 362 -5.22 -1.23 -30.86
N THR A 363 -5.00 -2.02 -29.81
CA THR A 363 -4.18 -3.22 -29.87
C THR A 363 -4.74 -4.22 -30.88
N GLU A 364 -6.05 -4.49 -30.85
CA GLU A 364 -6.69 -5.38 -31.83
C GLU A 364 -6.53 -4.87 -33.25
N ALA A 365 -6.67 -3.57 -33.49
CA ALA A 365 -6.46 -2.96 -34.78
C ALA A 365 -5.01 -3.07 -35.27
N ILE A 366 -4.04 -2.87 -34.37
CA ILE A 366 -2.61 -3.03 -34.68
C ILE A 366 -2.29 -4.49 -35.02
N ARG A 367 -2.79 -5.44 -34.27
CA ARG A 367 -2.55 -6.88 -34.50
C ARG A 367 -3.17 -7.41 -35.83
N LYS A 368 -4.10 -6.65 -36.42
CA LYS A 368 -4.69 -6.95 -37.75
C LYS A 368 -3.92 -6.33 -38.92
N LEU A 369 -2.83 -5.60 -38.70
CA LEU A 369 -1.99 -5.07 -39.79
C LEU A 369 -1.35 -6.21 -40.61
N PRO A 370 -1.15 -6.03 -41.90
CA PRO A 370 -0.73 -7.10 -42.80
C PRO A 370 0.76 -7.43 -42.76
N ASP A 371 1.54 -6.76 -41.96
CA ASP A 371 3.01 -6.83 -41.93
C ASP A 371 3.58 -6.92 -40.51
N GLU A 372 4.91 -6.88 -40.37
CA GLU A 372 5.62 -7.02 -39.09
C GLU A 372 5.27 -5.94 -38.05
N ARG A 373 4.64 -4.83 -38.44
CA ARG A 373 4.10 -3.83 -37.51
C ARG A 373 3.07 -4.41 -36.58
N ALA A 374 2.37 -5.47 -36.98
CA ALA A 374 1.45 -6.22 -36.13
C ALA A 374 2.14 -6.88 -34.93
N GLN A 375 3.45 -7.08 -34.96
CA GLN A 375 4.21 -7.79 -33.94
C GLN A 375 4.93 -6.85 -32.96
N VAL A 376 4.82 -5.52 -33.15
CA VAL A 376 5.46 -4.56 -32.25
C VAL A 376 5.04 -4.83 -30.80
N PRO A 377 5.96 -4.87 -29.84
CA PRO A 377 5.63 -5.02 -28.44
C PRO A 377 4.69 -3.89 -27.97
N ILE A 378 3.58 -4.24 -27.32
CA ILE A 378 2.64 -3.29 -26.72
C ILE A 378 2.59 -3.58 -25.23
N ILE A 379 2.91 -2.56 -24.44
CA ILE A 379 2.85 -2.60 -22.98
C ILE A 379 1.65 -1.76 -22.56
N ALA A 380 0.70 -2.39 -21.87
CA ALA A 380 -0.44 -1.66 -21.33
C ALA A 380 -0.02 -0.79 -20.15
N MET A 381 -0.47 0.46 -20.15
CA MET A 381 -0.41 1.36 -19.00
C MET A 381 -1.79 1.48 -18.40
N THR A 382 -1.92 1.34 -17.09
CA THR A 382 -3.19 1.50 -16.39
C THR A 382 -2.98 2.15 -15.04
N ALA A 383 -3.82 3.12 -14.72
CA ALA A 383 -3.88 3.69 -13.37
C ALA A 383 -4.51 2.72 -12.35
N ASN A 384 -5.20 1.67 -12.84
CA ASN A 384 -5.87 0.64 -12.03
C ASN A 384 -5.45 -0.73 -12.54
N ALA A 385 -4.40 -1.30 -11.98
CA ALA A 385 -3.98 -2.68 -12.26
C ALA A 385 -4.92 -3.70 -11.57
N PHE A 386 -6.20 -3.76 -11.99
CA PHE A 386 -7.11 -4.82 -11.55
C PHE A 386 -6.83 -6.13 -12.28
N GLU A 387 -6.97 -7.27 -11.58
CA GLU A 387 -6.79 -8.61 -12.16
C GLU A 387 -7.68 -8.90 -13.38
N GLU A 388 -8.82 -8.23 -13.50
CA GLU A 388 -9.72 -8.36 -14.65
C GLU A 388 -9.08 -7.86 -15.96
N ASP A 389 -8.13 -6.91 -15.88
CA ASP A 389 -7.38 -6.41 -17.04
C ASP A 389 -6.22 -7.35 -17.45
N ARG A 390 -5.68 -8.16 -16.53
CA ARG A 390 -4.63 -9.15 -16.84
C ARG A 390 -5.13 -10.30 -17.70
N THR A 391 -6.37 -10.73 -17.53
CA THR A 391 -6.96 -11.82 -18.34
C THR A 391 -7.27 -11.41 -19.78
N GLY A 392 -7.49 -10.12 -20.05
CA GLY A 392 -7.65 -9.58 -21.39
C GLY A 392 -6.33 -9.40 -22.17
N GLY A 393 -5.21 -9.21 -21.47
CA GLY A 393 -3.91 -8.95 -22.08
C GLY A 393 -3.07 -10.18 -22.44
N VAL A 394 -3.38 -11.35 -21.87
CA VAL A 394 -2.56 -12.58 -22.06
C VAL A 394 -3.07 -13.47 -23.22
N CYS A 395 -4.18 -13.15 -23.86
CA CYS A 395 -4.81 -14.00 -24.86
C CYS A 395 -4.29 -13.84 -26.31
N SER A 396 -3.00 -13.51 -26.51
CA SER A 396 -2.40 -13.54 -27.87
C SER A 396 -1.00 -14.17 -27.94
N ARG A 397 -0.70 -15.12 -27.03
CA ARG A 397 0.40 -16.07 -27.25
C ARG A 397 -0.20 -17.45 -27.46
N ASN A 398 -0.67 -17.74 -28.66
CA ASN A 398 -0.72 -19.07 -29.28
C ASN A 398 -1.16 -18.89 -30.74
N GLY A 399 -0.20 -18.99 -31.65
CA GLY A 399 -0.34 -19.00 -33.09
C GLY A 399 1.01 -18.87 -33.74
#